data_567a905383e43c34099fe4af76fbaa33
#
_entry.id   567a905383e43c34099fe4af76fbaa33
#
_cell.length_a   1.000
_cell.length_b   1.000
_cell.length_c   1.000
_cell.angle_alpha   90.00
_cell.angle_beta   90.00
_cell.angle_gamma   90.00
#
_symmetry.space_group_name_H-M   'P 1'
#
loop_
_entity.id
_entity.type
_entity.pdbx_description
1 polymer ?
#
loop_
_entity_poly.entity_id
_entity_poly.type
_entity_poly.pdbx_seq_one_letter_code
_entity_poly.pdbx_strand_id
1 'polypeptide(L)'
;MFSLSPAWAADSPQEVRHEMMEGVGDAAKPVGKMLKGEQEFDAAVVTKSFQVWSNAAIDFGDLFPEGSETGYDTEAKETIWTDRDGFNEHLVTFTDAVISAIEDNPQDLEMLKTATGPVFKACKSCHEDYRVEDED
;
A
#
# COMPACT_ATOMS: atom_id res chain seq x y z
N MET A 1 -25.94 -22.00 21.83
CA MET A 1 -24.96 -22.20 20.78
C MET A 1 -24.13 -20.94 20.61
N PHE A 2 -22.89 -20.97 21.05
CA PHE A 2 -22.03 -19.79 20.97
C PHE A 2 -21.33 -19.76 19.62
N SER A 3 -21.61 -18.75 18.82
CA SER A 3 -20.84 -18.48 17.61
C SER A 3 -19.51 -17.85 18.02
N LEU A 4 -18.44 -18.62 17.93
CA LEU A 4 -17.10 -18.08 18.12
C LEU A 4 -16.71 -17.35 16.85
N SER A 5 -16.89 -16.03 16.84
CA SER A 5 -16.33 -15.20 15.78
C SER A 5 -14.81 -15.29 15.82
N PRO A 6 -14.14 -15.51 14.69
CA PRO A 6 -12.68 -15.48 14.66
C PRO A 6 -12.17 -14.12 15.18
N ALA A 7 -11.01 -14.11 15.84
CA ALA A 7 -10.45 -12.88 16.41
C ALA A 7 -10.32 -11.75 15.38
N TRP A 8 -10.00 -12.08 14.12
CA TRP A 8 -9.90 -11.09 13.04
C TRP A 8 -11.24 -10.43 12.69
N ALA A 9 -12.37 -11.08 12.99
CA ALA A 9 -13.69 -10.52 12.73
C ALA A 9 -14.06 -9.40 13.70
N ALA A 10 -13.28 -9.22 14.79
CA ALA A 10 -13.47 -8.12 15.73
C ALA A 10 -12.84 -6.82 15.23
N ASP A 11 -11.92 -6.90 14.27
CA ASP A 11 -11.24 -5.71 13.72
C ASP A 11 -12.12 -5.05 12.66
N SER A 12 -12.22 -3.71 12.73
CA SER A 12 -12.96 -2.95 11.74
C SER A 12 -12.20 -2.89 10.42
N PRO A 13 -12.91 -2.71 9.28
CA PRO A 13 -12.22 -2.45 8.01
C PRO A 13 -11.26 -1.26 8.09
N GLN A 14 -11.61 -0.22 8.84
CA GLN A 14 -10.76 0.96 9.04
C GLN A 14 -9.43 0.59 9.68
N GLU A 15 -9.46 -0.24 10.71
CA GLU A 15 -8.25 -0.67 11.41
C GLU A 15 -7.41 -1.60 10.55
N VAL A 16 -8.05 -2.55 9.85
CA VAL A 16 -7.34 -3.51 8.99
C VAL A 16 -6.61 -2.79 7.85
N ARG A 17 -7.28 -1.85 7.17
CA ARG A 17 -6.64 -1.12 6.08
C ARG A 17 -5.53 -0.18 6.56
N HIS A 18 -5.68 0.37 7.76
CA HIS A 18 -4.65 1.20 8.38
C HIS A 18 -3.38 0.37 8.67
N GLU A 19 -3.55 -0.80 9.30
CA GLU A 19 -2.44 -1.72 9.59
C GLU A 19 -1.78 -2.22 8.31
N MET A 20 -2.56 -2.51 7.28
CA MET A 20 -2.03 -2.93 5.99
C MET A 20 -1.15 -1.84 5.38
N MET A 21 -1.61 -0.59 5.42
CA MET A 21 -0.85 0.55 4.89
C MET A 21 0.40 0.83 5.72
N GLU A 22 0.37 0.64 7.05
CA GLU A 22 1.55 0.71 7.90
C GLU A 22 2.59 -0.33 7.46
N GLY A 23 2.14 -1.55 7.17
CA GLY A 23 3.03 -2.60 6.66
C GLY A 23 3.66 -2.25 5.32
N VAL A 24 2.88 -1.64 4.42
CA VAL A 24 3.37 -1.14 3.12
C VAL A 24 4.45 -0.08 3.35
N GLY A 25 4.21 0.87 4.26
CA GLY A 25 5.17 1.91 4.60
C GLY A 25 6.44 1.37 5.24
N ASP A 26 6.29 0.42 6.15
CA ASP A 26 7.44 -0.22 6.79
C ASP A 26 8.31 -0.98 5.77
N ALA A 27 7.68 -1.61 4.79
CA ALA A 27 8.39 -2.29 3.69
C ALA A 27 9.08 -1.28 2.75
N ALA A 28 8.55 -0.07 2.63
CA ALA A 28 9.14 0.99 1.80
C ALA A 28 10.40 1.60 2.44
N LYS A 29 10.52 1.59 3.76
CA LYS A 29 11.64 2.22 4.46
C LYS A 29 13.01 1.70 4.03
N PRO A 30 13.27 0.39 4.04
CA PRO A 30 14.59 -0.10 3.61
C PRO A 30 14.87 0.19 2.13
N VAL A 31 13.85 0.12 1.28
CA VAL A 31 14.01 0.47 -0.14
C VAL A 31 14.40 1.93 -0.29
N GLY A 32 13.72 2.83 0.42
CA GLY A 32 14.05 4.26 0.43
C GLY A 32 15.46 4.54 0.93
N LYS A 33 15.91 3.83 1.96
CA LYS A 33 17.27 3.97 2.49
C LYS A 33 18.32 3.52 1.48
N MET A 34 18.06 2.43 0.77
CA MET A 34 18.94 1.99 -0.32
C MET A 34 19.06 3.06 -1.41
N LEU A 35 17.92 3.63 -1.81
CA LEU A 35 17.87 4.66 -2.85
C LEU A 35 18.60 5.94 -2.45
N LYS A 36 18.65 6.25 -1.16
CA LYS A 36 19.36 7.43 -0.63
C LYS A 36 20.83 7.15 -0.32
N GLY A 37 21.28 5.92 -0.48
CA GLY A 37 22.65 5.54 -0.15
C GLY A 37 22.90 5.36 1.34
N GLU A 38 21.87 5.29 2.16
CA GLU A 38 21.96 5.11 3.61
C GLU A 38 22.09 3.64 4.01
N GLN A 39 21.82 2.74 3.09
CA GLN A 39 21.85 1.30 3.29
C GLN A 39 22.34 0.65 1.99
N GLU A 40 23.15 -0.39 2.11
CA GLU A 40 23.59 -1.14 0.93
C GLU A 40 22.45 -1.89 0.28
N PHE A 41 22.52 -2.04 -1.05
CA PHE A 41 21.55 -2.83 -1.80
C PHE A 41 21.53 -4.27 -1.29
N ASP A 42 20.32 -4.77 -1.00
CA ASP A 42 20.10 -6.14 -0.54
C ASP A 42 18.88 -6.72 -1.28
N ALA A 43 19.16 -7.62 -2.22
CA ALA A 43 18.12 -8.21 -3.07
C ALA A 43 17.05 -8.96 -2.27
N ALA A 44 17.42 -9.62 -1.18
CA ALA A 44 16.48 -10.36 -0.35
C ALA A 44 15.49 -9.42 0.35
N VAL A 45 15.97 -8.29 0.84
CA VAL A 45 15.13 -7.26 1.47
C VAL A 45 14.18 -6.65 0.45
N VAL A 46 14.68 -6.37 -0.76
CA VAL A 46 13.87 -5.83 -1.86
C VAL A 46 12.74 -6.80 -2.23
N THR A 47 13.06 -8.08 -2.38
CA THR A 47 12.07 -9.11 -2.69
C THR A 47 10.98 -9.17 -1.63
N LYS A 48 11.35 -9.10 -0.36
CA LYS A 48 10.41 -9.11 0.76
C LYS A 48 9.50 -7.89 0.73
N SER A 49 10.05 -6.71 0.47
CA SER A 49 9.28 -5.47 0.36
C SER A 49 8.27 -5.54 -0.79
N PHE A 50 8.70 -6.02 -1.95
CA PHE A 50 7.82 -6.18 -3.10
C PHE A 50 6.68 -7.17 -2.81
N GLN A 51 6.96 -8.22 -2.05
CA GLN A 51 5.93 -9.19 -1.67
C GLN A 51 4.87 -8.58 -0.76
N VAL A 52 5.29 -7.75 0.20
CA VAL A 52 4.35 -7.01 1.06
C VAL A 52 3.47 -6.09 0.22
N TRP A 53 4.05 -5.36 -0.72
CA TRP A 53 3.30 -4.48 -1.61
C TRP A 53 2.34 -5.26 -2.51
N SER A 54 2.77 -6.41 -3.02
CA SER A 54 1.92 -7.27 -3.85
C SER A 54 0.70 -7.77 -3.08
N ASN A 55 0.91 -8.22 -1.83
CA ASN A 55 -0.20 -8.69 -0.98
C ASN A 55 -1.19 -7.57 -0.69
N ALA A 56 -0.70 -6.36 -0.43
CA ALA A 56 -1.55 -5.19 -0.21
C ALA A 56 -2.34 -4.84 -1.48
N ALA A 57 -1.69 -4.91 -2.64
CA ALA A 57 -2.35 -4.61 -3.92
C ALA A 57 -3.53 -5.55 -4.18
N ILE A 58 -3.42 -6.81 -3.76
CA ILE A 58 -4.48 -7.80 -3.93
C ILE A 58 -5.66 -7.55 -2.98
N ASP A 59 -5.38 -7.21 -1.73
CA ASP A 59 -6.39 -7.21 -0.66
C ASP A 59 -6.95 -5.84 -0.30
N PHE A 60 -6.21 -4.76 -0.56
CA PHE A 60 -6.53 -3.44 -0.03
C PHE A 60 -7.88 -2.90 -0.52
N GLY A 61 -8.21 -3.13 -1.78
CA GLY A 61 -9.45 -2.63 -2.38
C GLY A 61 -10.72 -3.15 -1.74
N ASP A 62 -10.65 -4.31 -1.10
CA ASP A 62 -11.80 -4.94 -0.43
C ASP A 62 -12.09 -4.36 0.96
N LEU A 63 -11.25 -3.44 1.42
CA LEU A 63 -11.33 -2.90 2.78
C LEU A 63 -12.10 -1.58 2.88
N PHE A 64 -12.89 -1.23 1.86
CA PHE A 64 -13.66 0.00 1.81
C PHE A 64 -15.16 -0.27 1.60
N PRO A 65 -15.79 -1.11 2.44
CA PRO A 65 -17.22 -1.34 2.34
C PRO A 65 -18.02 -0.10 2.75
N GLU A 66 -19.27 -0.04 2.33
CA GLU A 66 -20.20 1.00 2.80
C GLU A 66 -20.31 0.92 4.34
N GLY A 67 -20.34 2.09 4.98
CA GLY A 67 -20.37 2.19 6.43
C GLY A 67 -19.01 2.31 7.08
N SER A 68 -17.91 2.20 6.31
CA SER A 68 -16.56 2.33 6.84
C SER A 68 -15.89 3.69 6.52
N GLU A 69 -16.69 4.67 6.10
CA GLU A 69 -16.20 6.00 5.69
C GLU A 69 -15.64 6.82 6.86
N THR A 70 -16.10 6.55 8.06
CA THR A 70 -15.75 7.34 9.26
C THR A 70 -15.43 6.42 10.44
N GLY A 71 -14.82 7.01 11.47
CA GLY A 71 -14.50 6.30 12.71
C GLY A 71 -13.07 5.76 12.70
N TYR A 72 -12.60 5.36 13.87
CA TYR A 72 -11.27 4.76 14.09
C TYR A 72 -10.12 5.64 13.56
N ASP A 73 -10.28 6.96 13.61
CA ASP A 73 -9.30 7.93 13.11
C ASP A 73 -8.89 7.69 11.64
N THR A 74 -9.84 7.20 10.82
CA THR A 74 -9.55 6.92 9.42
C THR A 74 -9.08 8.16 8.66
N GLU A 75 -8.03 7.99 7.86
CA GLU A 75 -7.51 9.02 6.96
C GLU A 75 -8.06 8.89 5.53
N ALA A 76 -8.97 7.94 5.31
CA ALA A 76 -9.58 7.74 4.00
C ALA A 76 -10.55 8.88 3.70
N LYS A 77 -10.41 9.50 2.53
CA LYS A 77 -11.35 10.53 2.08
C LYS A 77 -12.64 9.89 1.59
N GLU A 78 -13.72 10.62 1.75
CA GLU A 78 -15.04 10.22 1.25
C GLU A 78 -15.03 9.96 -0.28
N THR A 79 -14.13 10.59 -1.01
CA THR A 79 -13.99 10.42 -2.45
C THR A 79 -13.71 8.97 -2.87
N ILE A 80 -13.19 8.13 -1.97
CA ILE A 80 -13.03 6.70 -2.24
C ILE A 80 -14.39 6.06 -2.58
N TRP A 81 -15.44 6.49 -1.88
CA TRP A 81 -16.80 5.95 -2.07
C TRP A 81 -17.57 6.70 -3.15
N THR A 82 -17.40 8.01 -3.26
CA THR A 82 -18.11 8.83 -4.25
C THR A 82 -17.49 8.72 -5.65
N ASP A 83 -16.19 8.44 -5.73
CA ASP A 83 -15.46 8.23 -6.98
C ASP A 83 -14.77 6.86 -6.97
N ARG A 84 -15.57 5.83 -6.76
CA ARG A 84 -15.06 4.46 -6.65
C ARG A 84 -14.28 4.02 -7.89
N ASP A 85 -14.76 4.40 -9.07
CA ASP A 85 -14.08 4.02 -10.32
C ASP A 85 -12.69 4.63 -10.40
N GLY A 86 -12.53 5.90 -10.02
CA GLY A 86 -11.22 6.55 -9.96
C GLY A 86 -10.30 5.90 -8.94
N PHE A 87 -10.84 5.57 -7.76
CA PHE A 87 -10.09 4.85 -6.73
C PHE A 87 -9.61 3.48 -7.24
N ASN A 88 -10.48 2.74 -7.90
CA ASN A 88 -10.13 1.43 -8.47
C ASN A 88 -9.06 1.56 -9.56
N GLU A 89 -9.11 2.61 -10.38
CA GLU A 89 -8.06 2.88 -11.38
C GLU A 89 -6.69 3.11 -10.73
N HIS A 90 -6.66 3.83 -9.62
CA HIS A 90 -5.43 4.04 -8.85
C HIS A 90 -4.89 2.72 -8.27
N LEU A 91 -5.79 1.85 -7.80
CA LEU A 91 -5.39 0.52 -7.32
C LEU A 91 -4.80 -0.33 -8.45
N VAL A 92 -5.39 -0.29 -9.64
CA VAL A 92 -4.87 -1.00 -10.82
C VAL A 92 -3.48 -0.46 -11.18
N THR A 93 -3.31 0.86 -11.19
CA THR A 93 -2.02 1.49 -11.48
C THR A 93 -0.95 1.05 -10.49
N PHE A 94 -1.28 1.05 -9.20
CA PHE A 94 -0.37 0.57 -8.15
C PHE A 94 -0.03 -0.91 -8.35
N THR A 95 -1.04 -1.74 -8.58
CA THR A 95 -0.87 -3.18 -8.81
C THR A 95 0.06 -3.46 -9.99
N ASP A 96 -0.19 -2.78 -11.12
CA ASP A 96 0.62 -2.93 -12.32
C ASP A 96 2.07 -2.50 -12.08
N ALA A 97 2.27 -1.40 -11.35
CA ALA A 97 3.60 -0.91 -11.01
C ALA A 97 4.37 -1.93 -10.15
N VAL A 98 3.70 -2.52 -9.17
CA VAL A 98 4.31 -3.54 -8.29
C VAL A 98 4.66 -4.81 -9.08
N ILE A 99 3.75 -5.28 -9.93
CA ILE A 99 3.98 -6.46 -10.77
C ILE A 99 5.18 -6.23 -11.68
N SER A 100 5.24 -5.06 -12.32
CA SER A 100 6.35 -4.69 -13.19
C SER A 100 7.67 -4.65 -12.44
N ALA A 101 7.69 -4.11 -11.21
CA ALA A 101 8.89 -4.10 -10.37
C ALA A 101 9.35 -5.51 -10.01
N ILE A 102 8.43 -6.40 -9.72
CA ILE A 102 8.74 -7.81 -9.43
C ILE A 102 9.34 -8.49 -10.67
N GLU A 103 8.75 -8.26 -11.84
CA GLU A 103 9.24 -8.84 -13.12
C GLU A 103 10.62 -8.33 -13.46
N ASP A 104 10.91 -7.06 -13.16
CA ASP A 104 12.23 -6.47 -13.40
C ASP A 104 13.30 -7.11 -12.53
N ASN A 105 12.93 -7.67 -11.38
CA ASN A 105 13.83 -8.37 -10.48
C ASN A 105 15.17 -7.62 -10.29
N PRO A 106 15.13 -6.40 -9.73
CA PRO A 106 16.34 -5.56 -9.67
C PRO A 106 17.47 -6.23 -8.90
N GLN A 107 18.66 -6.17 -9.47
CA GLN A 107 19.86 -6.81 -8.93
C GLN A 107 20.90 -5.79 -8.45
N ASP A 108 20.68 -4.52 -8.67
CA ASP A 108 21.53 -3.43 -8.21
C ASP A 108 20.72 -2.18 -7.94
N LEU A 109 21.38 -1.15 -7.43
CA LEU A 109 20.73 0.09 -7.05
C LEU A 109 20.10 0.84 -8.22
N GLU A 110 20.74 0.85 -9.38
CA GLU A 110 20.18 1.52 -10.56
C GLU A 110 18.92 0.83 -11.05
N MET A 111 18.93 -0.50 -11.10
CA MET A 111 17.74 -1.27 -11.45
C MET A 111 16.64 -1.06 -10.45
N LEU A 112 16.97 -0.99 -9.15
CA LEU A 112 16.01 -0.73 -8.08
C LEU A 112 15.34 0.63 -8.27
N LYS A 113 16.12 1.65 -8.57
CA LYS A 113 15.61 3.01 -8.80
C LYS A 113 14.62 3.03 -9.96
N THR A 114 14.95 2.37 -11.06
CA THR A 114 14.08 2.30 -12.24
C THR A 114 12.80 1.51 -11.94
N ALA A 115 12.93 0.36 -11.26
CA ALA A 115 11.79 -0.50 -10.96
C ALA A 115 10.80 0.15 -9.99
N THR A 116 11.29 0.88 -8.99
CA THR A 116 10.45 1.41 -7.91
C THR A 116 9.89 2.80 -8.18
N GLY A 117 10.41 3.54 -9.15
CA GLY A 117 9.92 4.87 -9.50
C GLY A 117 8.40 4.89 -9.73
N PRO A 118 7.86 4.03 -10.61
CA PRO A 118 6.41 3.97 -10.84
C PRO A 118 5.61 3.58 -9.59
N VAL A 119 6.16 2.71 -8.74
CA VAL A 119 5.50 2.30 -7.49
C VAL A 119 5.32 3.50 -6.57
N PHE A 120 6.39 4.24 -6.28
CA PHE A 120 6.33 5.41 -5.40
C PHE A 120 5.46 6.52 -5.99
N LYS A 121 5.48 6.69 -7.31
CA LYS A 121 4.59 7.63 -7.99
C LYS A 121 3.13 7.26 -7.78
N ALA A 122 2.79 5.97 -7.87
CA ALA A 122 1.43 5.48 -7.62
C ALA A 122 1.00 5.69 -6.18
N CYS A 123 1.91 5.46 -5.21
CA CYS A 123 1.64 5.72 -3.80
C CYS A 123 1.26 7.20 -3.58
N LYS A 124 2.06 8.10 -4.12
CA LYS A 124 1.85 9.54 -3.98
C LYS A 124 0.54 9.99 -4.63
N SER A 125 0.29 9.56 -5.86
CA SER A 125 -0.90 9.94 -6.63
C SER A 125 -2.19 9.50 -5.92
N CYS A 126 -2.24 8.26 -5.45
CA CYS A 126 -3.39 7.74 -4.72
C CYS A 126 -3.63 8.52 -3.44
N HIS A 127 -2.57 8.78 -2.67
CA HIS A 127 -2.68 9.52 -1.41
C HIS A 127 -3.13 10.96 -1.61
N GLU A 128 -2.72 11.62 -2.67
CA GLU A 128 -3.17 12.99 -2.97
C GLU A 128 -4.68 13.06 -3.16
N ASP A 129 -5.26 12.07 -3.82
CA ASP A 129 -6.68 12.07 -4.17
C ASP A 129 -7.58 11.46 -3.11
N TYR A 130 -7.09 10.49 -2.34
CA TYR A 130 -7.94 9.64 -1.50
C TYR A 130 -7.54 9.56 -0.03
N ARG A 131 -6.45 10.18 0.36
CA ARG A 131 -6.01 10.23 1.75
C ARG A 131 -6.10 11.65 2.29
N VAL A 132 -6.64 11.80 3.52
CA VAL A 132 -6.65 13.09 4.21
C VAL A 132 -5.20 13.51 4.48
N GLU A 133 -4.83 14.73 4.08
CA GLU A 133 -3.49 15.24 4.33
C GLU A 133 -3.29 15.53 5.81
N ASP A 134 -2.13 15.12 6.34
CA ASP A 134 -1.70 15.54 7.66
C ASP A 134 -1.30 17.01 7.58
N GLU A 135 -1.90 17.82 8.45
CA GLU A 135 -1.59 19.24 8.57
C GLU A 135 -0.32 19.44 9.41
N ASP A 136 0.82 18.95 8.93
CA ASP A 136 2.09 19.22 9.61
C ASP A 136 2.96 20.13 8.79
#